data_c1fec298605cb7e6046726342dd98bb4
#
_entry.id   c1fec298605cb7e6046726342dd98bb4
#
_cell.length_a   1.000
_cell.length_b   1.000
_cell.length_c   1.000
_cell.angle_alpha   90.00
_cell.angle_beta   90.00
_cell.angle_gamma   90.00
#
_symmetry.space_group_name_H-M   'P 1'
#
loop_
_entity.id
_entity.type
_entity.pdbx_description
1 polymer ?
#
loop_
_entity_poly.entity_id
_entity_poly.type
_entity_poly.pdbx_seq_one_letter_code
_entity_poly.pdbx_strand_id
1 'polypeptide(L)'
;DYEKVFGEPIQLADNEPDAAHAWINRVAKNGAIMETSNTNIVKAVGGAKGMTDPPIGYGVSSKLRERDLQGFVLGVEPDKFDMPTTAVSFMVAQIADQCEHPNAAKLYIRYLCGEADHQGKGLEPFLTVGSYPVFPNAPAIEGNPDYDSIPKFDLDLDYYYDNYQDVYDYWLSVQP
;
A
#
# COMPACT_ATOMS: atom_id res chain seq x y z
N ASP A 1 -18.42 2.40 -4.61
CA ASP A 1 -17.86 1.68 -5.78
C ASP A 1 -18.41 0.27 -5.99
N TYR A 2 -18.96 -0.39 -4.95
CA TYR A 2 -19.57 -1.71 -5.09
C TYR A 2 -20.70 -1.70 -6.12
N GLU A 3 -21.65 -0.77 -6.00
CA GLU A 3 -22.75 -0.62 -6.94
C GLU A 3 -22.28 -0.36 -8.37
N LYS A 4 -21.20 0.43 -8.53
CA LYS A 4 -20.61 0.71 -9.85
C LYS A 4 -20.07 -0.54 -10.53
N VAL A 5 -19.51 -1.48 -9.74
CA VAL A 5 -18.93 -2.73 -10.26
C VAL A 5 -19.98 -3.81 -10.50
N PHE A 6 -20.93 -3.94 -9.58
CA PHE A 6 -21.90 -5.05 -9.58
C PHE A 6 -23.29 -4.66 -10.11
N GLY A 7 -23.54 -3.36 -10.36
CA GLY A 7 -24.82 -2.86 -10.88
C GLY A 7 -25.94 -2.76 -9.85
N GLU A 8 -25.65 -3.11 -8.58
CA GLU A 8 -26.59 -3.04 -7.46
C GLU A 8 -25.87 -2.66 -6.17
N PRO A 9 -26.56 -2.03 -5.21
CA PRO A 9 -25.96 -1.70 -3.93
C PRO A 9 -25.66 -2.96 -3.13
N ILE A 10 -24.63 -2.89 -2.27
CA ILE A 10 -24.31 -4.00 -1.38
C ILE A 10 -25.46 -4.27 -0.42
N GLN A 11 -25.90 -5.52 -0.33
CA GLN A 11 -26.95 -5.93 0.60
C GLN A 11 -26.38 -6.01 2.02
N LEU A 12 -27.04 -5.36 2.97
CA LEU A 12 -26.65 -5.38 4.38
C LEU A 12 -27.36 -6.51 5.12
N ALA A 13 -26.66 -7.22 5.98
CA ALA A 13 -27.25 -8.10 6.98
C ALA A 13 -27.64 -7.28 8.23
N ASP A 14 -28.49 -7.85 9.10
CA ASP A 14 -29.00 -7.16 10.29
C ASP A 14 -27.92 -6.65 11.26
N ASN A 15 -26.74 -7.26 11.23
CA ASN A 15 -25.59 -6.91 12.06
C ASN A 15 -24.53 -6.05 11.32
N GLU A 16 -24.84 -5.59 10.11
CA GLU A 16 -23.92 -4.78 9.30
C GLU A 16 -24.44 -3.33 9.25
N PRO A 17 -23.77 -2.39 9.95
CA PRO A 17 -24.28 -1.03 10.07
C PRO A 17 -24.21 -0.23 8.74
N ASP A 18 -23.28 -0.59 7.86
CA ASP A 18 -23.05 0.06 6.57
C ASP A 18 -22.36 -0.85 5.54
N ALA A 19 -22.18 -0.31 4.34
CA ALA A 19 -21.56 -1.03 3.23
C ALA A 19 -20.09 -1.40 3.47
N ALA A 20 -19.35 -0.62 4.26
CA ALA A 20 -17.95 -0.92 4.57
C ALA A 20 -17.85 -2.16 5.48
N HIS A 21 -18.68 -2.23 6.51
CA HIS A 21 -18.76 -3.39 7.40
C HIS A 21 -19.23 -4.64 6.67
N ALA A 22 -20.23 -4.51 5.77
CA ALA A 22 -20.68 -5.60 4.91
C ALA A 22 -19.54 -6.13 4.02
N TRP A 23 -18.76 -5.23 3.44
CA TRP A 23 -17.61 -5.58 2.62
C TRP A 23 -16.53 -6.31 3.44
N ILE A 24 -16.16 -5.78 4.61
CA ILE A 24 -15.18 -6.40 5.53
C ILE A 24 -15.62 -7.82 5.90
N ASN A 25 -16.89 -8.00 6.27
CA ASN A 25 -17.44 -9.31 6.63
C ASN A 25 -17.35 -10.31 5.46
N ARG A 26 -17.63 -9.87 4.23
CA ARG A 26 -17.48 -10.73 3.04
C ARG A 26 -16.02 -11.08 2.75
N VAL A 27 -15.10 -10.12 2.91
CA VAL A 27 -13.66 -10.37 2.75
C VAL A 27 -13.19 -11.40 3.79
N ALA A 28 -13.58 -11.25 5.05
CA ALA A 28 -13.27 -12.22 6.10
C ALA A 28 -13.83 -13.62 5.80
N LYS A 29 -15.11 -13.72 5.39
CA LYS A 29 -15.75 -14.98 5.01
C LYS A 29 -15.12 -15.65 3.78
N ASN A 30 -14.47 -14.88 2.91
CA ASN A 30 -13.70 -15.42 1.79
C ASN A 30 -12.33 -15.97 2.20
N GLY A 31 -12.03 -16.04 3.49
CA GLY A 31 -10.79 -16.61 3.99
C GLY A 31 -9.60 -15.67 3.88
N ALA A 32 -9.82 -14.36 3.94
CA ALA A 32 -8.74 -13.39 3.96
C ALA A 32 -7.86 -13.58 5.20
N ILE A 33 -6.54 -13.58 4.99
CA ILE A 33 -5.54 -13.76 6.04
C ILE A 33 -4.80 -12.44 6.23
N MET A 34 -4.75 -11.98 7.48
CA MET A 34 -3.91 -10.83 7.86
C MET A 34 -2.48 -11.30 8.11
N GLU A 35 -1.56 -10.72 7.36
CA GLU A 35 -0.14 -10.96 7.55
C GLU A 35 0.50 -9.85 8.38
N THR A 36 1.46 -10.21 9.21
CA THR A 36 2.16 -9.28 10.10
C THR A 36 3.17 -8.39 9.38
N SER A 37 3.50 -8.70 8.13
CA SER A 37 4.43 -7.90 7.34
C SER A 37 4.17 -8.00 5.84
N ASN A 38 4.47 -6.91 5.12
CA ASN A 38 4.44 -6.89 3.65
C ASN A 38 5.38 -7.95 3.02
N THR A 39 6.45 -8.32 3.69
CA THR A 39 7.36 -9.38 3.21
C THR A 39 6.68 -10.75 3.24
N ASN A 40 5.86 -11.03 4.25
CA ASN A 40 5.11 -12.29 4.33
C ASN A 40 4.04 -12.36 3.23
N ILE A 41 3.34 -11.25 2.96
CA ILE A 41 2.38 -11.17 1.84
C ILE A 41 3.07 -11.52 0.52
N VAL A 42 4.21 -10.89 0.24
CA VAL A 42 4.96 -11.12 -1.01
C VAL A 42 5.47 -12.57 -1.11
N LYS A 43 5.90 -13.16 0.01
CA LYS A 43 6.29 -14.58 0.03
C LYS A 43 5.12 -15.52 -0.24
N ALA A 44 3.96 -15.24 0.34
CA ALA A 44 2.76 -16.05 0.13
C ALA A 44 2.31 -16.01 -1.35
N VAL A 45 2.24 -14.82 -1.93
CA VAL A 45 1.87 -14.64 -3.34
C VAL A 45 2.95 -15.17 -4.29
N GLY A 46 4.21 -14.78 -4.08
CA GLY A 46 5.33 -15.16 -4.94
C GLY A 46 5.70 -16.65 -4.88
N GLY A 47 5.44 -17.30 -3.74
CA GLY A 47 5.62 -18.73 -3.55
C GLY A 47 4.53 -19.59 -4.20
N ALA A 48 3.42 -18.99 -4.63
CA ALA A 48 2.28 -19.69 -5.24
C ALA A 48 2.48 -20.02 -6.73
N LYS A 49 3.71 -19.93 -7.24
CA LYS A 49 4.05 -20.26 -8.62
C LYS A 49 3.56 -21.67 -9.00
N GLY A 50 2.73 -21.74 -10.04
CA GLY A 50 2.19 -23.01 -10.54
C GLY A 50 0.94 -23.52 -9.80
N MET A 51 0.42 -22.78 -8.83
CA MET A 51 -0.90 -23.05 -8.27
C MET A 51 -2.00 -22.74 -9.29
N THR A 52 -3.05 -23.53 -9.27
CA THR A 52 -4.22 -23.32 -10.15
C THR A 52 -5.00 -22.06 -9.72
N ASP A 53 -5.02 -21.79 -8.41
CA ASP A 53 -5.73 -20.67 -7.81
C ASP A 53 -4.74 -19.92 -6.88
N PRO A 54 -3.93 -19.02 -7.44
CA PRO A 54 -2.94 -18.30 -6.66
C PRO A 54 -3.58 -17.23 -5.77
N PRO A 55 -3.07 -16.99 -4.57
CA PRO A 55 -3.60 -15.95 -3.70
C PRO A 55 -3.34 -14.54 -4.26
N ILE A 56 -4.25 -13.63 -3.94
CA ILE A 56 -4.08 -12.19 -4.17
C ILE A 56 -3.60 -11.57 -2.86
N GLY A 57 -2.56 -10.74 -2.92
CA GLY A 57 -2.04 -10.02 -1.76
C GLY A 57 -2.22 -8.52 -1.89
N TYR A 58 -2.61 -7.86 -0.80
CA TYR A 58 -2.62 -6.40 -0.70
C TYR A 58 -1.45 -5.96 0.18
N GLY A 59 -0.54 -5.21 -0.38
CA GLY A 59 0.68 -4.81 0.31
C GLY A 59 1.37 -3.61 -0.33
N VAL A 60 2.51 -3.21 0.22
CA VAL A 60 3.28 -2.06 -0.26
C VAL A 60 3.98 -2.39 -1.57
N SER A 61 3.73 -1.59 -2.61
CA SER A 61 4.25 -1.77 -3.97
C SER A 61 5.78 -1.82 -4.07
N SER A 62 6.51 -1.10 -3.20
CA SER A 62 7.98 -1.16 -3.17
C SER A 62 8.56 -2.55 -2.85
N LYS A 63 7.72 -3.49 -2.39
CA LYS A 63 8.11 -4.89 -2.23
C LYS A 63 8.23 -5.66 -3.54
N LEU A 64 7.84 -5.08 -4.66
CA LEU A 64 8.10 -5.65 -5.98
C LEU A 64 9.58 -5.93 -6.26
N ARG A 65 10.49 -5.21 -5.61
CA ARG A 65 11.92 -5.49 -5.66
C ARG A 65 12.30 -6.92 -5.26
N GLU A 66 11.47 -7.60 -4.48
CA GLU A 66 11.70 -8.99 -4.06
C GLU A 66 11.61 -9.98 -5.23
N ARG A 67 11.00 -9.59 -6.36
CA ARG A 67 11.02 -10.39 -7.60
C ARG A 67 12.45 -10.69 -8.03
N ASP A 68 13.27 -9.65 -8.10
CA ASP A 68 14.65 -9.73 -8.58
C ASP A 68 15.56 -10.33 -7.52
N LEU A 69 15.34 -9.98 -6.25
CA LEU A 69 16.16 -10.44 -5.14
C LEU A 69 15.95 -11.92 -4.78
N GLN A 70 14.73 -12.42 -4.92
CA GLN A 70 14.35 -13.77 -4.47
C GLN A 70 13.78 -14.67 -5.58
N GLY A 71 13.64 -14.15 -6.79
CA GLY A 71 13.09 -14.87 -7.93
C GLY A 71 11.59 -15.18 -7.81
N PHE A 72 10.84 -14.37 -7.08
CA PHE A 72 9.39 -14.52 -6.96
C PHE A 72 8.67 -14.13 -8.24
N VAL A 73 7.56 -14.81 -8.52
CA VAL A 73 6.66 -14.44 -9.61
C VAL A 73 5.55 -13.56 -9.02
N LEU A 74 5.64 -12.27 -9.25
CA LEU A 74 4.68 -11.27 -8.79
C LEU A 74 4.18 -10.47 -9.98
N GLY A 75 2.87 -10.49 -10.22
CA GLY A 75 2.18 -9.61 -11.15
C GLY A 75 1.59 -8.41 -10.39
N VAL A 76 1.76 -7.21 -10.92
CA VAL A 76 1.12 -6.00 -10.41
C VAL A 76 0.71 -5.15 -11.60
N GLU A 77 -0.58 -5.00 -11.78
CA GLU A 77 -1.14 -4.25 -12.91
C GLU A 77 -2.27 -3.34 -12.39
N PRO A 78 -1.95 -2.37 -11.52
CA PRO A 78 -2.98 -1.55 -10.87
C PRO A 78 -3.74 -0.65 -11.85
N ASP A 79 -3.12 -0.30 -12.98
CA ASP A 79 -3.67 0.51 -14.05
C ASP A 79 -4.69 -0.22 -14.94
N LYS A 80 -4.81 -1.53 -14.78
CA LYS A 80 -5.75 -2.36 -15.57
C LYS A 80 -7.10 -2.59 -14.89
N PHE A 81 -7.31 -2.02 -13.72
CA PHE A 81 -8.57 -2.11 -13.02
C PHE A 81 -9.39 -0.83 -13.22
N ASP A 82 -10.67 -0.97 -13.53
CA ASP A 82 -11.60 0.16 -13.69
C ASP A 82 -12.00 0.83 -12.36
N MET A 83 -11.50 0.30 -11.25
CA MET A 83 -11.80 0.78 -9.90
C MET A 83 -10.52 1.10 -9.13
N PRO A 84 -10.57 2.00 -8.14
CA PRO A 84 -9.43 2.26 -7.28
C PRO A 84 -8.96 0.99 -6.57
N THR A 85 -7.66 0.68 -6.72
CA THR A 85 -7.02 -0.49 -6.11
C THR A 85 -5.86 -0.10 -5.21
N THR A 86 -5.45 1.17 -5.25
CA THR A 86 -4.22 1.64 -4.61
C THR A 86 -4.52 2.75 -3.61
N ALA A 87 -4.09 2.57 -2.37
CA ALA A 87 -3.99 3.63 -1.39
C ALA A 87 -2.59 4.25 -1.44
N VAL A 88 -2.52 5.58 -1.50
CA VAL A 88 -1.25 6.29 -1.47
C VAL A 88 -0.79 6.43 -0.03
N SER A 89 0.42 5.93 0.26
CA SER A 89 1.06 6.07 1.57
C SER A 89 2.39 6.80 1.40
N PHE A 90 2.58 7.86 2.18
CA PHE A 90 3.81 8.64 2.16
C PHE A 90 4.79 8.12 3.19
N MET A 91 6.06 8.03 2.78
CA MET A 91 7.16 7.88 3.73
C MET A 91 7.64 9.26 4.14
N VAL A 92 7.63 9.52 5.44
CA VAL A 92 8.03 10.81 6.00
C VAL A 92 9.24 10.66 6.91
N ALA A 93 10.12 11.65 6.92
CA ALA A 93 11.22 11.76 7.87
C ALA A 93 11.00 13.01 8.74
N GLN A 94 11.07 12.82 10.05
CA GLN A 94 10.84 13.89 11.03
C GLN A 94 11.99 13.98 12.02
N ILE A 95 12.24 15.18 12.53
CA ILE A 95 13.19 15.40 13.62
C ILE A 95 12.40 15.36 14.92
N ALA A 96 12.81 14.49 15.85
CA ALA A 96 12.17 14.39 17.16
C ALA A 96 12.27 15.72 17.91
N ASP A 97 11.22 16.05 18.64
CA ASP A 97 11.28 17.18 19.58
C ASP A 97 12.41 16.93 20.60
N GLN A 98 13.09 18.00 21.00
CA GLN A 98 14.26 17.93 21.92
C GLN A 98 15.43 17.08 21.39
N CYS A 99 15.57 16.93 20.06
CA CYS A 99 16.72 16.27 19.46
C CYS A 99 18.03 16.97 19.89
N GLU A 100 18.96 16.23 20.46
CA GLU A 100 20.25 16.76 20.94
C GLU A 100 21.11 17.34 19.79
N HIS A 101 20.95 16.81 18.58
CA HIS A 101 21.73 17.18 17.41
C HIS A 101 20.86 17.57 16.19
N PRO A 102 20.03 18.62 16.28
CA PRO A 102 19.03 18.93 15.25
C PRO A 102 19.67 19.28 13.89
N ASN A 103 20.86 19.87 13.88
CA ASN A 103 21.54 20.19 12.62
C ASN A 103 22.09 18.93 11.92
N ALA A 104 22.58 17.95 12.69
CA ALA A 104 22.97 16.66 12.13
C ALA A 104 21.75 15.89 11.57
N ALA A 105 20.63 15.92 12.27
CA ALA A 105 19.39 15.33 11.80
C ALA A 105 18.90 16.00 10.50
N LYS A 106 18.94 17.32 10.40
CA LYS A 106 18.62 18.05 9.16
C LYS A 106 19.54 17.66 8.00
N LEU A 107 20.84 17.57 8.27
CA LEU A 107 21.81 17.15 7.25
C LEU A 107 21.53 15.72 6.77
N TYR A 108 21.20 14.81 7.69
CA TYR A 108 20.87 13.45 7.36
C TYR A 108 19.59 13.34 6.52
N ILE A 109 18.52 14.04 6.89
CA ILE A 109 17.30 14.10 6.09
C ILE A 109 17.58 14.66 4.69
N ARG A 110 18.34 15.75 4.61
CA ARG A 110 18.74 16.31 3.33
C ARG A 110 19.50 15.31 2.46
N TYR A 111 20.42 14.56 3.04
CA TYR A 111 21.13 13.48 2.35
C TYR A 111 20.18 12.39 1.84
N LEU A 112 19.25 11.91 2.68
CA LEU A 112 18.26 10.90 2.29
C LEU A 112 17.32 11.39 1.17
N CYS A 113 17.02 12.69 1.12
CA CYS A 113 16.22 13.31 0.07
C CYS A 113 17.02 13.57 -1.23
N GLY A 114 18.28 13.16 -1.33
CA GLY A 114 19.11 13.32 -2.52
C GLY A 114 19.66 14.73 -2.71
N GLU A 115 19.94 15.43 -1.62
CA GLU A 115 20.43 16.80 -1.59
C GLU A 115 19.41 17.81 -2.16
N ALA A 116 19.88 18.99 -2.58
CA ALA A 116 19.02 20.08 -3.04
C ALA A 116 18.41 19.85 -4.42
N ASP A 117 19.05 19.03 -5.25
CA ASP A 117 18.62 18.69 -6.61
C ASP A 117 17.86 17.36 -6.71
N HIS A 118 17.77 16.64 -5.59
CA HIS A 118 17.14 15.31 -5.50
C HIS A 118 17.78 14.25 -6.42
N GLN A 119 19.09 14.38 -6.68
CA GLN A 119 19.88 13.45 -7.50
C GLN A 119 20.99 12.75 -6.69
N GLY A 120 21.11 13.07 -5.40
CA GLY A 120 22.20 12.58 -4.54
C GLY A 120 22.05 11.11 -4.18
N LYS A 121 23.18 10.47 -3.86
CA LYS A 121 23.28 9.04 -3.53
C LYS A 121 22.42 8.58 -2.36
N GLY A 122 22.07 9.49 -1.45
CA GLY A 122 21.21 9.15 -0.31
C GLY A 122 19.79 8.74 -0.72
N LEU A 123 19.31 9.17 -1.88
CA LEU A 123 18.02 8.82 -2.43
C LEU A 123 18.02 7.46 -3.16
N GLU A 124 19.16 7.01 -3.69
CA GLU A 124 19.26 5.77 -4.48
C GLU A 124 18.60 4.53 -3.84
N PRO A 125 18.74 4.27 -2.53
CA PRO A 125 18.11 3.10 -1.90
C PRO A 125 16.57 3.10 -1.96
N PHE A 126 15.95 4.26 -2.18
CA PHE A 126 14.51 4.43 -2.27
C PHE A 126 14.00 4.39 -3.72
N LEU A 127 14.89 4.45 -4.71
CA LEU A 127 14.56 4.38 -6.14
C LEU A 127 14.43 2.91 -6.57
N THR A 128 13.41 2.24 -6.08
CA THR A 128 13.14 0.83 -6.38
C THR A 128 11.80 0.66 -7.08
N VAL A 129 11.66 -0.40 -7.87
CA VAL A 129 10.39 -0.73 -8.54
C VAL A 129 9.24 -0.75 -7.52
N GLY A 130 8.14 -0.10 -7.85
CA GLY A 130 6.98 0.08 -6.99
C GLY A 130 7.07 1.28 -6.04
N SER A 131 8.18 2.03 -6.03
CA SER A 131 8.29 3.31 -5.32
C SER A 131 8.07 4.47 -6.29
N TYR A 132 7.52 5.58 -5.77
CA TYR A 132 7.28 6.79 -6.54
C TYR A 132 7.85 7.98 -5.78
N PRO A 133 8.96 8.57 -6.25
CA PRO A 133 9.54 9.74 -5.60
C PRO A 133 8.57 10.92 -5.63
N VAL A 134 8.46 11.64 -4.52
CA VAL A 134 7.63 12.84 -4.40
C VAL A 134 8.33 14.11 -4.92
N PHE A 135 9.60 14.00 -5.28
CA PHE A 135 10.40 15.14 -5.73
C PHE A 135 10.36 15.28 -7.25
N PRO A 136 10.05 16.47 -7.79
CA PRO A 136 9.87 16.65 -9.25
C PRO A 136 11.07 16.28 -10.10
N ASN A 137 12.28 16.42 -9.55
CA ASN A 137 13.53 16.17 -10.25
C ASN A 137 14.15 14.80 -9.92
N ALA A 138 13.47 13.97 -9.15
CA ALA A 138 13.98 12.64 -8.83
C ALA A 138 14.05 11.76 -10.10
N PRO A 139 15.03 10.85 -10.19
CA PRO A 139 15.15 9.94 -11.32
C PRO A 139 13.90 9.09 -11.49
N ALA A 140 13.47 8.89 -12.73
CA ALA A 140 12.40 7.94 -13.05
C ALA A 140 12.85 6.50 -12.75
N ILE A 141 11.91 5.67 -12.29
CA ILE A 141 12.17 4.27 -11.96
C ILE A 141 11.62 3.41 -13.10
N GLU A 142 12.53 2.73 -13.79
CA GLU A 142 12.15 1.81 -14.88
C GLU A 142 11.29 0.66 -14.34
N GLY A 143 10.25 0.31 -15.10
CA GLY A 143 9.33 -0.78 -14.75
C GLY A 143 8.17 -0.37 -13.84
N ASN A 144 8.08 0.89 -13.45
CA ASN A 144 6.88 1.43 -12.81
C ASN A 144 5.81 1.78 -13.85
N PRO A 145 4.52 1.49 -13.60
CA PRO A 145 3.42 2.15 -14.28
C PRO A 145 3.48 3.67 -14.11
N ASP A 146 2.89 4.41 -15.05
CA ASP A 146 2.73 5.85 -14.85
C ASP A 146 1.87 6.13 -13.62
N TYR A 147 2.39 6.92 -12.69
CA TYR A 147 1.71 7.24 -11.43
C TYR A 147 0.31 7.81 -11.62
N ASP A 148 0.12 8.64 -12.64
CA ASP A 148 -1.16 9.28 -12.92
C ASP A 148 -2.19 8.32 -13.54
N SER A 149 -1.71 7.23 -14.16
CA SER A 149 -2.59 6.18 -14.71
C SER A 149 -3.13 5.20 -13.66
N ILE A 150 -2.55 5.17 -12.47
CA ILE A 150 -2.98 4.26 -11.39
C ILE A 150 -4.28 4.75 -10.76
N PRO A 151 -5.36 3.95 -10.77
CA PRO A 151 -6.57 4.28 -10.04
C PRO A 151 -6.32 4.28 -8.53
N LYS A 152 -6.43 5.45 -7.91
CA LYS A 152 -6.12 5.66 -6.48
C LYS A 152 -7.39 5.90 -5.68
N PHE A 153 -7.43 5.39 -4.46
CA PHE A 153 -8.45 5.77 -3.49
C PHE A 153 -8.25 7.24 -3.10
N ASP A 154 -9.33 7.99 -3.07
CA ASP A 154 -9.38 9.28 -2.40
C ASP A 154 -9.59 9.00 -0.90
N LEU A 155 -8.51 9.10 -0.14
CA LEU A 155 -8.51 8.77 1.28
C LEU A 155 -8.99 9.95 2.11
N ASP A 156 -10.13 9.78 2.77
CA ASP A 156 -10.56 10.67 3.83
C ASP A 156 -9.74 10.40 5.11
N LEU A 157 -8.71 11.22 5.33
CA LEU A 157 -7.80 11.05 6.46
C LEU A 157 -8.44 11.37 7.80
N ASP A 158 -9.40 12.29 7.83
CA ASP A 158 -10.12 12.64 9.07
C ASP A 158 -11.03 11.47 9.46
N TYR A 159 -11.78 10.94 8.50
CA TYR A 159 -12.56 9.71 8.75
C TYR A 159 -11.70 8.55 9.20
N TYR A 160 -10.55 8.32 8.55
CA TYR A 160 -9.62 7.26 8.93
C TYR A 160 -9.13 7.42 10.37
N TYR A 161 -8.73 8.64 10.74
CA TYR A 161 -8.24 8.93 12.08
C TYR A 161 -9.30 8.68 13.15
N ASP A 162 -10.51 9.13 12.90
CA ASP A 162 -11.63 9.04 13.88
C ASP A 162 -12.18 7.61 14.01
N ASN A 163 -12.10 6.78 12.97
CA ASN A 163 -12.78 5.48 12.94
C ASN A 163 -11.82 4.28 12.87
N TYR A 164 -10.50 4.50 12.83
CA TYR A 164 -9.53 3.41 12.66
C TYR A 164 -9.72 2.28 13.68
N GLN A 165 -9.87 2.61 14.96
CA GLN A 165 -9.97 1.62 16.02
C GLN A 165 -11.26 0.79 15.90
N ASP A 166 -12.37 1.43 15.63
CA ASP A 166 -13.68 0.76 15.50
C ASP A 166 -13.69 -0.20 14.30
N VAL A 167 -13.12 0.23 13.17
CA VAL A 167 -12.98 -0.61 11.98
C VAL A 167 -12.06 -1.80 12.23
N TYR A 168 -10.95 -1.57 12.95
CA TYR A 168 -10.02 -2.64 13.30
C TYR A 168 -10.64 -3.66 14.26
N ASP A 169 -11.35 -3.21 15.29
CA ASP A 169 -12.04 -4.07 16.25
C ASP A 169 -13.15 -4.88 15.57
N TYR A 170 -13.88 -4.26 14.62
CA TYR A 170 -14.85 -4.98 13.81
C TYR A 170 -14.19 -6.08 12.96
N TRP A 171 -13.08 -5.76 12.29
CA TRP A 171 -12.32 -6.77 11.56
C TRP A 171 -11.95 -7.96 12.45
N LEU A 172 -11.41 -7.70 13.66
CA LEU A 172 -11.06 -8.77 14.61
C LEU A 172 -12.26 -9.61 15.03
N SER A 173 -13.46 -9.02 15.10
CA SER A 173 -14.68 -9.71 15.52
C SER A 173 -15.26 -10.64 14.45
N VAL A 174 -14.95 -10.44 13.17
CA VAL A 174 -15.51 -11.20 12.03
C VAL A 174 -14.49 -12.15 11.39
N GLN A 175 -13.26 -12.19 11.89
CA GLN A 175 -12.27 -13.18 11.46
C GLN A 175 -12.73 -14.61 11.80
N PRO A 176 -12.46 -15.60 10.93
CA PRO A 176 -12.78 -16.99 11.17
C PRO A 176 -12.00 -17.63 12.33
#